data_ea8c6c227030fd762c758839cff39147
#
_entry.id   ea8c6c227030fd762c758839cff39147
#
_cell.length_a   1.000
_cell.length_b   1.000
_cell.length_c   1.000
_cell.angle_alpha   90.00
_cell.angle_beta   90.00
_cell.angle_gamma   90.00
#
_symmetry.space_group_name_H-M   'P 1'
#
loop_
_entity.id
_entity.type
_entity.pdbx_description
1 polymer ?
#
loop_
_entity_poly.entity_id
_entity_poly.type
_entity_poly.pdbx_seq_one_letter_code
_entity_poly.pdbx_strand_id
1 'polypeptide(L)'
;HFFMEELRKDEKIIVTDFPTKETFDASILKNKFDIILLWNNHGEGMPNEILGIEELKIPVISNNSDFVWAKNAIKNHKKWKIDHYFDFVTKEMFYSVYPKNFKFKTIIYGLDPSLYQNVKPFQERIKNKILLTGAIGNTKFLSKIINDIRNPKWNAFRFYHLRTICSKLPYVDYTTTLQHKYVNDQYPKLL
;
A
#
# COMPACT_ATOMS: atom_id res chain seq x y z
N HIS A 1 1.51 -0.20 9.51
CA HIS A 1 1.39 -0.36 10.95
C HIS A 1 1.32 0.97 11.68
N PHE A 2 2.13 1.98 11.30
CA PHE A 2 2.10 3.30 11.90
C PHE A 2 0.68 3.90 11.97
N PHE A 3 -0.09 3.84 10.89
CA PHE A 3 -1.47 4.32 10.87
C PHE A 3 -2.36 3.64 11.94
N MET A 4 -2.22 2.33 12.13
CA MET A 4 -2.99 1.59 13.13
C MET A 4 -2.55 1.95 14.55
N GLU A 5 -1.24 2.16 14.77
CA GLU A 5 -0.73 2.61 16.06
C GLU A 5 -1.24 4.01 16.42
N GLU A 6 -1.32 4.91 15.44
CA GLU A 6 -1.89 6.25 15.68
C GLU A 6 -3.40 6.18 16.01
N LEU A 7 -4.16 5.30 15.34
CA LEU A 7 -5.56 5.10 15.68
C LEU A 7 -5.75 4.59 17.12
N ARG A 8 -4.85 3.72 17.61
CA ARG A 8 -4.91 3.21 18.98
C ARG A 8 -4.60 4.24 20.05
N LYS A 9 -3.96 5.35 19.69
CA LYS A 9 -3.68 6.46 20.63
C LYS A 9 -4.90 7.33 20.90
N ASP A 10 -5.91 7.29 20.04
CA ASP A 10 -7.16 8.02 20.25
C ASP A 10 -8.05 7.24 21.24
N GLU A 11 -8.30 7.81 22.40
CA GLU A 11 -9.12 7.21 23.46
C GLU A 11 -10.57 6.91 23.03
N LYS A 12 -11.03 7.53 21.93
CA LYS A 12 -12.37 7.32 21.37
C LYS A 12 -12.43 6.14 20.39
N ILE A 13 -11.28 5.56 20.06
CA ILE A 13 -11.18 4.51 19.03
C ILE A 13 -10.66 3.22 19.67
N ILE A 14 -11.50 2.20 19.65
CA ILE A 14 -11.10 0.85 20.07
C ILE A 14 -10.77 0.04 18.83
N VAL A 15 -9.52 -0.34 18.67
CA VAL A 15 -9.04 -1.13 17.55
C VAL A 15 -8.86 -2.58 17.95
N THR A 16 -9.54 -3.48 17.24
CA THR A 16 -9.38 -4.93 17.40
C THR A 16 -8.86 -5.52 16.10
N ASP A 17 -7.74 -6.22 16.14
CA ASP A 17 -7.16 -6.88 14.98
C ASP A 17 -7.65 -8.32 14.86
N PHE A 18 -7.87 -8.73 13.62
CA PHE A 18 -8.18 -10.10 13.24
C PHE A 18 -7.14 -10.60 12.23
N PRO A 19 -5.93 -10.99 12.69
CA PRO A 19 -4.86 -11.44 11.80
C PRO A 19 -5.17 -12.86 11.28
N THR A 20 -5.89 -12.94 10.18
CA THR A 20 -6.20 -14.22 9.54
C THR A 20 -5.79 -14.22 8.07
N LYS A 21 -5.29 -15.36 7.60
CA LYS A 21 -4.94 -15.60 6.20
C LYS A 21 -5.88 -16.60 5.52
N GLU A 22 -6.71 -17.25 6.30
CA GLU A 22 -7.66 -18.26 5.83
C GLU A 22 -9.05 -17.66 5.62
N THR A 23 -10.06 -18.48 5.62
CA THR A 23 -11.44 -18.03 5.59
C THR A 23 -11.81 -17.40 6.93
N PHE A 24 -12.39 -16.21 6.87
CA PHE A 24 -12.85 -15.48 8.04
C PHE A 24 -14.38 -15.37 8.00
N ASP A 25 -15.05 -15.78 9.06
CA ASP A 25 -16.49 -15.61 9.24
C ASP A 25 -16.78 -14.25 9.89
N ALA A 26 -17.29 -13.32 9.08
CA ALA A 26 -17.61 -11.97 9.56
C ALA A 26 -18.86 -11.89 10.45
N SER A 27 -19.64 -12.96 10.60
CA SER A 27 -20.81 -12.97 11.47
C SER A 27 -20.46 -12.67 12.94
N ILE A 28 -19.25 -13.01 13.36
CA ILE A 28 -18.72 -12.70 14.70
C ILE A 28 -18.61 -11.19 14.98
N LEU A 29 -18.58 -10.35 13.93
CA LEU A 29 -18.47 -8.90 14.05
C LEU A 29 -19.81 -8.22 14.24
N LYS A 30 -20.92 -8.93 14.02
CA LYS A 30 -22.28 -8.37 14.08
C LYS A 30 -22.55 -7.71 15.43
N ASN A 31 -23.00 -6.44 15.38
CA ASN A 31 -23.33 -5.61 16.55
C ASN A 31 -22.16 -5.37 17.54
N LYS A 32 -20.92 -5.56 17.12
CA LYS A 32 -19.75 -5.36 17.98
C LYS A 32 -18.82 -4.25 17.52
N PHE A 33 -18.94 -3.84 16.25
CA PHE A 33 -18.06 -2.87 15.62
C PHE A 33 -18.84 -1.85 14.82
N ASP A 34 -18.34 -0.63 14.75
CA ASP A 34 -18.94 0.46 13.99
C ASP A 34 -18.38 0.55 12.57
N ILE A 35 -17.15 0.07 12.37
CA ILE A 35 -16.44 0.11 11.07
C ILE A 35 -15.60 -1.15 10.93
N ILE A 36 -15.52 -1.67 9.73
CA ILE A 36 -14.55 -2.69 9.33
C ILE A 36 -13.51 -2.03 8.45
N LEU A 37 -12.24 -2.11 8.86
CA LEU A 37 -11.10 -1.65 8.09
C LEU A 37 -10.36 -2.83 7.47
N LEU A 38 -10.36 -2.91 6.14
CA LEU A 38 -9.51 -3.82 5.40
C LEU A 38 -8.22 -3.08 5.02
N TRP A 39 -7.06 -3.58 5.47
CA TRP A 39 -5.79 -2.94 5.15
C TRP A 39 -5.50 -2.90 3.65
N ASN A 40 -5.96 -3.90 2.93
CA ASN A 40 -6.10 -3.88 1.48
C ASN A 40 -7.22 -4.83 1.06
N ASN A 41 -7.60 -4.85 -0.19
CA ASN A 41 -8.63 -5.76 -0.70
C ASN A 41 -8.18 -6.55 -1.93
N HIS A 42 -6.88 -6.70 -2.14
CA HIS A 42 -6.35 -7.43 -3.30
C HIS A 42 -5.83 -8.85 -2.99
N GLY A 43 -5.90 -9.28 -1.74
CA GLY A 43 -5.60 -10.64 -1.31
C GLY A 43 -4.26 -10.82 -0.58
N GLU A 44 -3.27 -9.95 -0.79
CA GLU A 44 -2.01 -10.04 -0.05
C GLU A 44 -2.20 -9.57 1.40
N GLY A 45 -1.89 -10.43 2.36
CA GLY A 45 -2.07 -10.14 3.79
C GLY A 45 -3.52 -10.08 4.25
N MET A 46 -4.47 -10.49 3.42
CA MET A 46 -5.90 -10.57 3.72
C MET A 46 -6.36 -12.02 3.76
N PRO A 47 -7.52 -12.31 4.38
CA PRO A 47 -8.15 -13.61 4.26
C PRO A 47 -8.40 -13.97 2.78
N ASN A 48 -8.28 -15.24 2.45
CA ASN A 48 -8.65 -15.74 1.13
C ASN A 48 -10.14 -15.52 0.85
N GLU A 49 -10.94 -15.59 1.90
CA GLU A 49 -12.37 -15.37 1.85
C GLU A 49 -12.88 -14.75 3.15
N ILE A 50 -13.84 -13.84 3.03
CA ILE A 50 -14.58 -13.28 4.16
C ILE A 50 -16.05 -13.62 3.93
N LEU A 51 -16.58 -14.53 4.74
CA LEU A 51 -17.95 -15.00 4.67
C LEU A 51 -18.88 -14.07 5.44
N GLY A 52 -20.07 -13.81 4.91
CA GLY A 52 -21.13 -13.07 5.59
C GLY A 52 -20.88 -11.57 5.77
N ILE A 53 -19.80 -11.01 5.23
CA ILE A 53 -19.53 -9.57 5.34
C ILE A 53 -20.59 -8.73 4.62
N GLU A 54 -21.16 -9.25 3.55
CA GLU A 54 -22.25 -8.60 2.78
C GLU A 54 -23.56 -8.49 3.55
N GLU A 55 -23.76 -9.31 4.57
CA GLU A 55 -24.94 -9.31 5.42
C GLU A 55 -24.84 -8.30 6.57
N LEU A 56 -23.63 -7.82 6.85
CA LEU A 56 -23.39 -6.85 7.91
C LEU A 56 -23.88 -5.46 7.47
N LYS A 57 -24.49 -4.74 8.42
CA LYS A 57 -24.85 -3.33 8.25
C LYS A 57 -23.74 -2.39 8.73
N ILE A 58 -22.51 -2.87 8.73
CA ILE A 58 -21.32 -2.15 9.19
C ILE A 58 -20.59 -1.62 7.96
N PRO A 59 -20.23 -0.33 7.90
CA PRO A 59 -19.43 0.22 6.82
C PRO A 59 -18.08 -0.50 6.68
N VAL A 60 -17.74 -0.87 5.45
CA VAL A 60 -16.46 -1.49 5.13
C VAL A 60 -15.61 -0.49 4.37
N ILE A 61 -14.47 -0.12 4.92
CA ILE A 61 -13.49 0.75 4.28
C ILE A 61 -12.22 0.00 3.97
N SER A 62 -11.53 0.36 2.91
CA SER A 62 -10.31 -0.32 2.50
C SER A 62 -9.22 0.67 2.09
N ASN A 63 -8.01 0.46 2.60
CA ASN A 63 -6.81 0.99 1.98
C ASN A 63 -6.49 0.19 0.71
N ASN A 64 -5.97 0.86 -0.32
CA ASN A 64 -5.64 0.18 -1.56
C ASN A 64 -4.50 0.88 -2.30
N SER A 65 -3.31 0.72 -1.78
CA SER A 65 -2.09 1.41 -2.22
C SER A 65 -1.37 0.74 -3.39
N ASP A 66 -1.70 -0.51 -3.72
CA ASP A 66 -0.97 -1.24 -4.76
C ASP A 66 -1.82 -1.47 -6.02
N PHE A 67 -1.65 -0.59 -6.99
CA PHE A 67 -2.40 -0.63 -8.26
C PHE A 67 -2.07 -1.82 -9.16
N VAL A 68 -0.96 -2.51 -8.91
CA VAL A 68 -0.63 -3.76 -9.63
C VAL A 68 -1.72 -4.80 -9.41
N TRP A 69 -2.35 -4.77 -8.25
CA TRP A 69 -3.42 -5.70 -7.86
C TRP A 69 -4.83 -5.17 -8.09
N ALA A 70 -4.98 -4.06 -8.83
CA ALA A 70 -6.27 -3.40 -9.03
C ALA A 70 -7.37 -4.33 -9.56
N LYS A 71 -7.04 -5.29 -10.43
CA LYS A 71 -8.02 -6.28 -10.92
C LYS A 71 -8.63 -7.09 -9.79
N ASN A 72 -7.79 -7.55 -8.85
CA ASN A 72 -8.24 -8.32 -7.69
C ASN A 72 -9.07 -7.43 -6.76
N ALA A 73 -8.61 -6.21 -6.52
CA ALA A 73 -9.33 -5.24 -5.70
C ALA A 73 -10.72 -4.92 -6.26
N ILE A 74 -10.84 -4.72 -7.57
CA ILE A 74 -12.13 -4.48 -8.25
C ILE A 74 -13.05 -5.70 -8.14
N LYS A 75 -12.51 -6.93 -8.28
CA LYS A 75 -13.28 -8.15 -8.08
C LYS A 75 -13.80 -8.26 -6.65
N ASN A 76 -12.95 -7.97 -5.67
CA ASN A 76 -13.29 -8.10 -4.26
C ASN A 76 -14.17 -6.94 -3.76
N HIS A 77 -14.18 -5.79 -4.43
CA HIS A 77 -15.05 -4.66 -4.07
C HIS A 77 -16.50 -5.07 -3.85
N LYS A 78 -17.07 -5.77 -4.84
CA LYS A 78 -18.47 -6.20 -4.78
C LYS A 78 -18.67 -7.34 -3.78
N LYS A 79 -17.71 -8.30 -3.77
CA LYS A 79 -17.76 -9.48 -2.91
C LYS A 79 -17.71 -9.10 -1.43
N TRP A 80 -16.87 -8.14 -1.07
CA TRP A 80 -16.68 -7.71 0.33
C TRP A 80 -17.41 -6.41 0.65
N LYS A 81 -18.30 -5.95 -0.24
CA LYS A 81 -19.15 -4.78 -0.04
C LYS A 81 -18.39 -3.54 0.46
N ILE A 82 -17.28 -3.23 -0.21
CA ILE A 82 -16.46 -2.08 0.17
C ILE A 82 -17.24 -0.79 -0.08
N ASP A 83 -17.47 0.01 0.96
CA ASP A 83 -18.19 1.29 0.86
C ASP A 83 -17.27 2.42 0.41
N HIS A 84 -16.03 2.47 0.95
CA HIS A 84 -15.08 3.53 0.70
C HIS A 84 -13.65 3.02 0.59
N TYR A 85 -12.89 3.70 -0.25
CA TYR A 85 -11.45 3.54 -0.33
C TYR A 85 -10.74 4.76 0.20
N PHE A 86 -9.55 4.57 0.73
CA PHE A 86 -8.64 5.64 1.07
C PHE A 86 -7.20 5.26 0.73
N ASP A 87 -6.41 6.26 0.34
CA ASP A 87 -4.99 6.10 0.06
C ASP A 87 -4.31 7.47 0.02
N PHE A 88 -2.98 7.49 -0.10
CA PHE A 88 -2.20 8.71 -0.25
C PHE A 88 -2.11 9.23 -1.69
N VAL A 89 -2.60 8.47 -2.65
CA VAL A 89 -2.60 8.88 -4.07
C VAL A 89 -3.66 9.96 -4.36
N THR A 90 -3.50 10.68 -5.45
CA THR A 90 -4.52 11.65 -5.88
C THR A 90 -5.77 10.95 -6.42
N LYS A 91 -6.90 11.67 -6.43
CA LYS A 91 -8.15 11.17 -7.03
C LYS A 91 -7.97 10.81 -8.51
N GLU A 92 -7.25 11.63 -9.26
CA GLU A 92 -6.97 11.41 -10.68
C GLU A 92 -6.20 10.10 -10.87
N MET A 93 -5.19 9.87 -10.05
CA MET A 93 -4.40 8.65 -10.08
C MET A 93 -5.26 7.43 -9.72
N PHE A 94 -6.04 7.50 -8.66
CA PHE A 94 -6.95 6.42 -8.28
C PHE A 94 -7.92 6.08 -9.42
N TYR A 95 -8.62 7.08 -9.95
CA TYR A 95 -9.62 6.87 -11.00
C TYR A 95 -9.04 6.61 -12.40
N SER A 96 -7.73 6.68 -12.58
CA SER A 96 -7.10 6.19 -13.81
C SER A 96 -7.13 4.66 -13.91
N VAL A 97 -7.27 3.99 -12.78
CA VAL A 97 -7.23 2.53 -12.65
C VAL A 97 -8.57 1.95 -12.18
N TYR A 98 -9.20 2.60 -11.20
CA TYR A 98 -10.44 2.15 -10.58
C TYR A 98 -11.68 2.77 -11.21
N PRO A 99 -12.84 2.09 -11.13
CA PRO A 99 -14.14 2.63 -11.59
C PRO A 99 -14.48 3.97 -10.93
N LYS A 100 -15.08 4.88 -11.72
CA LYS A 100 -15.45 6.23 -11.26
C LYS A 100 -16.54 6.26 -10.17
N ASN A 101 -17.30 5.19 -10.04
CA ASN A 101 -18.33 5.06 -9.01
C ASN A 101 -17.80 4.57 -7.66
N PHE A 102 -16.52 4.21 -7.55
CA PHE A 102 -15.93 3.88 -6.26
C PHE A 102 -15.74 5.17 -5.45
N LYS A 103 -16.19 5.14 -4.20
CA LYS A 103 -15.97 6.28 -3.29
C LYS A 103 -14.54 6.25 -2.80
N PHE A 104 -13.82 7.35 -3.00
CA PHE A 104 -12.40 7.44 -2.67
C PHE A 104 -12.06 8.75 -1.95
N LYS A 105 -11.20 8.65 -0.97
CA LYS A 105 -10.64 9.78 -0.22
C LYS A 105 -9.12 9.71 -0.20
N THR A 106 -8.46 10.75 -0.66
CA THR A 106 -7.02 10.94 -0.44
C THR A 106 -6.79 11.28 1.04
N ILE A 107 -5.86 10.59 1.68
CA ILE A 107 -5.35 10.91 3.00
C ILE A 107 -3.86 11.27 2.90
N ILE A 108 -3.36 12.03 3.85
CA ILE A 108 -1.94 12.36 3.92
C ILE A 108 -1.23 11.25 4.70
N TYR A 109 -0.11 10.76 4.18
CA TYR A 109 0.77 9.89 4.95
C TYR A 109 1.41 10.69 6.09
N GLY A 110 1.23 10.20 7.30
CA GLY A 110 1.99 10.67 8.44
C GLY A 110 3.39 10.03 8.48
N LEU A 111 4.35 10.76 8.99
CA LEU A 111 5.65 10.23 9.37
C LEU A 111 5.69 10.12 10.90
N ASP A 112 6.29 9.05 11.40
CA ASP A 112 6.61 8.96 12.82
C ASP A 112 7.86 9.79 13.10
N PRO A 113 7.77 10.94 13.78
CA PRO A 113 8.92 11.79 14.03
C PRO A 113 10.01 11.06 14.83
N SER A 114 9.66 10.09 15.65
CA SER A 114 10.62 9.35 16.47
C SER A 114 11.62 8.54 15.61
N LEU A 115 11.21 8.11 14.42
CA LEU A 115 12.07 7.37 13.50
C LEU A 115 13.11 8.28 12.81
N TYR A 116 12.92 9.60 12.87
CA TYR A 116 13.75 10.58 12.16
C TYR A 116 14.53 11.51 13.10
N GLN A 117 14.56 11.22 14.39
CA GLN A 117 15.22 12.09 15.40
C GLN A 117 16.72 12.26 15.19
N ASN A 118 17.38 11.27 14.57
CA ASN A 118 18.84 11.26 14.36
C ASN A 118 19.23 11.49 12.89
N VAL A 119 18.32 12.05 12.09
CA VAL A 119 18.65 12.39 10.70
C VAL A 119 19.61 13.57 10.68
N LYS A 120 20.73 13.44 9.96
CA LYS A 120 21.72 14.51 9.83
C LYS A 120 21.08 15.77 9.23
N PRO A 121 21.44 16.96 9.72
CA PRO A 121 21.05 18.20 9.09
C PRO A 121 21.41 18.23 7.60
N PHE A 122 20.61 18.91 6.79
CA PHE A 122 20.82 18.94 5.35
C PHE A 122 22.24 19.37 4.94
N GLN A 123 22.84 20.28 5.71
CA GLN A 123 24.20 20.77 5.47
C GLN A 123 25.30 19.71 5.68
N GLU A 124 25.01 18.70 6.49
CA GLU A 124 25.93 17.60 6.84
C GLU A 124 25.73 16.37 5.96
N ARG A 125 24.73 16.40 5.08
CA ARG A 125 24.48 15.29 4.16
C ARG A 125 25.50 15.26 3.03
N ILE A 126 25.69 14.08 2.46
CA ILE A 126 26.60 13.90 1.33
C ILE A 126 26.11 14.75 0.15
N LYS A 127 26.92 15.72 -0.26
CA LYS A 127 26.63 16.56 -1.42
C LYS A 127 26.91 15.81 -2.72
N ASN A 128 26.22 16.18 -3.77
CA ASN A 128 26.41 15.62 -5.13
C ASN A 128 26.09 14.13 -5.27
N LYS A 129 25.33 13.56 -4.34
CA LYS A 129 24.83 12.20 -4.46
C LYS A 129 23.33 12.13 -4.24
N ILE A 130 22.70 11.21 -4.94
CA ILE A 130 21.28 10.92 -4.84
C ILE A 130 21.14 9.48 -4.35
N LEU A 131 20.46 9.28 -3.24
CA LEU A 131 20.10 7.95 -2.78
C LEU A 131 18.85 7.48 -3.54
N LEU A 132 19.00 6.41 -4.32
CA LEU A 132 17.89 5.72 -4.96
C LEU A 132 17.57 4.44 -4.20
N THR A 133 16.39 4.37 -3.61
CA THR A 133 15.89 3.18 -2.91
C THR A 133 14.72 2.56 -3.66
N GLY A 134 14.48 1.27 -3.46
CA GLY A 134 13.33 0.57 -4.00
C GLY A 134 13.71 -0.62 -4.89
N ALA A 135 12.74 -1.48 -5.18
CA ALA A 135 12.95 -2.65 -6.00
C ALA A 135 13.25 -2.29 -7.47
N ILE A 136 14.20 -2.97 -8.07
CA ILE A 136 14.31 -3.09 -9.53
C ILE A 136 13.62 -4.39 -9.90
N GLY A 137 12.49 -4.28 -10.57
CA GLY A 137 11.78 -5.45 -11.09
C GLY A 137 12.49 -6.09 -12.28
N ASN A 138 11.93 -7.19 -12.74
CA ASN A 138 12.44 -7.87 -13.93
C ASN A 138 12.23 -7.00 -15.19
N THR A 139 13.33 -6.60 -15.81
CA THR A 139 13.34 -5.74 -17.01
C THR A 139 13.45 -6.52 -18.33
N LYS A 140 13.34 -7.85 -18.30
CA LYS A 140 13.37 -8.69 -19.50
C LYS A 140 12.17 -8.38 -20.41
N PHE A 141 12.39 -8.45 -21.72
CA PHE A 141 11.38 -8.14 -22.73
C PHE A 141 10.07 -8.93 -22.56
N LEU A 142 10.16 -10.23 -22.29
CA LEU A 142 8.96 -11.06 -22.04
C LEU A 142 8.19 -10.60 -20.80
N SER A 143 8.88 -10.20 -19.75
CA SER A 143 8.24 -9.67 -18.53
C SER A 143 7.49 -8.36 -18.81
N LYS A 144 8.00 -7.54 -19.72
CA LYS A 144 7.33 -6.32 -20.19
C LYS A 144 6.02 -6.67 -20.88
N ILE A 145 6.05 -7.56 -21.87
CA ILE A 145 4.83 -7.98 -22.60
C ILE A 145 3.79 -8.53 -21.65
N ILE A 146 4.20 -9.43 -20.73
CA ILE A 146 3.28 -10.01 -19.76
C ILE A 146 2.65 -8.93 -18.86
N ASN A 147 3.45 -7.96 -18.41
CA ASN A 147 2.93 -6.85 -17.61
C ASN A 147 1.97 -5.94 -18.39
N ASP A 148 2.28 -5.63 -19.64
CA ASP A 148 1.42 -4.82 -20.50
C ASP A 148 0.06 -5.49 -20.75
N ILE A 149 0.06 -6.82 -20.92
CA ILE A 149 -1.18 -7.59 -21.06
C ILE A 149 -1.96 -7.67 -19.74
N ARG A 150 -1.28 -7.93 -18.62
CA ARG A 150 -1.93 -8.09 -17.31
C ARG A 150 -2.43 -6.78 -16.72
N ASN A 151 -1.71 -5.70 -16.94
CA ASN A 151 -1.97 -4.40 -16.35
C ASN A 151 -1.89 -3.27 -17.40
N PRO A 152 -2.82 -3.23 -18.36
CA PRO A 152 -2.75 -2.26 -19.48
C PRO A 152 -2.88 -0.80 -19.01
N LYS A 153 -3.52 -0.56 -17.87
CA LYS A 153 -3.70 0.78 -17.29
C LYS A 153 -2.56 1.21 -16.38
N TRP A 154 -1.81 0.25 -15.82
CA TRP A 154 -0.70 0.51 -14.92
C TRP A 154 0.51 -0.31 -15.31
N ASN A 155 1.45 0.35 -15.96
CA ASN A 155 2.69 -0.28 -16.42
C ASN A 155 3.82 -0.08 -15.40
N ALA A 156 3.84 -0.90 -14.37
CA ALA A 156 4.90 -0.91 -13.36
C ALA A 156 6.30 -1.15 -13.99
N PHE A 157 6.37 -1.87 -15.10
CA PHE A 157 7.61 -2.16 -15.81
C PHE A 157 8.33 -0.88 -16.26
N ARG A 158 7.60 0.15 -16.65
CA ARG A 158 8.17 1.44 -17.05
C ARG A 158 8.99 2.08 -15.92
N PHE A 159 8.49 1.99 -14.69
CA PHE A 159 9.22 2.50 -13.52
C PHE A 159 10.45 1.66 -13.20
N TYR A 160 10.37 0.36 -13.30
CA TYR A 160 11.52 -0.53 -13.10
C TYR A 160 12.61 -0.29 -14.11
N HIS A 161 12.26 -0.05 -15.38
CA HIS A 161 13.22 0.29 -16.43
C HIS A 161 13.93 1.62 -16.13
N LEU A 162 13.18 2.65 -15.76
CA LEU A 162 13.76 3.94 -15.35
C LEU A 162 14.67 3.79 -14.14
N ARG A 163 14.27 3.04 -13.12
CA ARG A 163 15.10 2.76 -11.95
C ARG A 163 16.41 2.04 -12.32
N THR A 164 16.34 1.10 -13.25
CA THR A 164 17.54 0.41 -13.76
C THR A 164 18.51 1.37 -14.45
N ILE A 165 18.00 2.32 -15.21
CA ILE A 165 18.82 3.36 -15.83
C ILE A 165 19.42 4.26 -14.76
N CYS A 166 18.60 4.79 -13.87
CA CYS A 166 19.04 5.70 -12.80
C CYS A 166 20.09 5.06 -11.89
N SER A 167 19.96 3.77 -11.57
CA SER A 167 20.91 3.07 -10.68
C SER A 167 22.33 2.96 -11.23
N LYS A 168 22.50 3.21 -12.53
CA LYS A 168 23.82 3.17 -13.21
C LYS A 168 24.50 4.53 -13.33
N LEU A 169 23.83 5.60 -12.88
CA LEU A 169 24.41 6.94 -12.92
C LEU A 169 25.49 7.08 -11.83
N PRO A 170 26.63 7.71 -12.15
CA PRO A 170 27.78 7.74 -11.23
C PRO A 170 27.55 8.52 -9.94
N TYR A 171 26.54 9.40 -9.92
CA TYR A 171 26.16 10.19 -8.74
C TYR A 171 24.97 9.57 -7.98
N VAL A 172 24.52 8.38 -8.36
CA VAL A 172 23.42 7.68 -7.70
C VAL A 172 23.97 6.54 -6.86
N ASP A 173 23.76 6.63 -5.57
CA ASP A 173 23.95 5.50 -4.66
C ASP A 173 22.67 4.67 -4.66
N TYR A 174 22.74 3.52 -5.29
CA TYR A 174 21.61 2.60 -5.35
C TYR A 174 21.71 1.54 -4.25
N THR A 175 20.74 1.50 -3.37
CA THR A 175 20.58 0.35 -2.49
C THR A 175 19.67 -0.66 -3.15
N THR A 176 20.24 -1.78 -3.58
CA THR A 176 19.41 -2.92 -3.96
C THR A 176 18.62 -3.34 -2.76
N THR A 177 17.43 -2.96 -2.74
CA THR A 177 16.51 -3.63 -1.87
C THR A 177 16.04 -4.89 -2.57
N LEU A 178 16.55 -6.01 -2.16
CA LEU A 178 15.64 -7.11 -2.02
C LEU A 178 14.49 -6.52 -1.20
N GLN A 179 13.29 -6.51 -1.76
CA GLN A 179 12.07 -6.16 -1.04
C GLN A 179 12.19 -6.74 0.36
N HIS A 180 12.02 -5.91 1.39
CA HIS A 180 12.12 -6.30 2.80
C HIS A 180 13.52 -6.46 3.41
N LYS A 181 14.59 -6.02 2.76
CA LYS A 181 15.91 -6.04 3.38
C LYS A 181 16.02 -5.09 4.57
N TYR A 182 15.28 -3.99 4.53
CA TYR A 182 15.24 -3.02 5.62
C TYR A 182 13.90 -3.12 6.34
N VAL A 183 13.94 -3.40 7.63
CA VAL A 183 12.79 -3.29 8.52
C VAL A 183 12.50 -1.83 8.85
N ASN A 184 11.31 -1.53 9.34
CA ASN A 184 10.79 -0.18 9.49
C ASN A 184 11.71 0.81 10.21
N ASP A 185 12.51 0.36 11.18
CA ASP A 185 13.44 1.19 11.94
C ASP A 185 14.78 1.43 11.23
N GLN A 186 15.09 0.66 10.21
CA GLN A 186 16.36 0.77 9.47
C GLN A 186 16.23 1.70 8.26
N TYR A 187 15.06 1.78 7.66
CA TYR A 187 14.84 2.60 6.47
C TYR A 187 15.13 4.09 6.71
N PRO A 188 14.68 4.71 7.81
CA PRO A 188 15.00 6.09 8.12
C PRO A 188 16.49 6.36 8.31
N LYS A 189 17.28 5.36 8.74
CA LYS A 189 18.74 5.50 8.93
C LYS A 189 19.52 5.63 7.63
N LEU A 190 18.88 5.37 6.48
CA LEU A 190 19.47 5.56 5.16
C LEU A 190 19.37 7.01 4.66
N LEU A 191 18.51 7.81 5.27
CA LEU A 191 18.28 9.22 4.93
C LEU A 191 19.24 10.15 5.69
#